data_c972b71281cd70ece8f39af1037f3902
#
_entry.id   c972b71281cd70ece8f39af1037f3902
#
_cell.length_a   1.000
_cell.length_b   1.000
_cell.length_c   1.000
_cell.angle_alpha   90.00
_cell.angle_beta   90.00
_cell.angle_gamma   90.00
#
_symmetry.space_group_name_H-M   'P 1'
#
loop_
_entity.id
_entity.type
_entity.pdbx_description
1 polymer ?
#
loop_
_entity_poly.entity_id
_entity_poly.type
_entity_poly.pdbx_seq_one_letter_code
_entity_poly.pdbx_strand_id
1 'polypeptide(L)'
;MYETNELALNFALKSHPGRIRPLNEDAVGADPGIGLFILADGLGGYNAGEVASTMTVSMLLTDLGAQLARANGGVDTFDPTDALRNALVAMNSAIFRAALNSAAYEGMATTVVIAWFLGGRLWVAHAGDSRLYRLRDGQLEQITRDHSFSQELVDAGMVSAEEARVLPAKNLVTKALGATPDLEPEVHDYDVQPGDVVLMCSDGLTEMVSHLEIGGLITGCGYDVVESARRLIDLANEAGGRDNTSVILVRVAAPESQSDSTVEQAQADPDLAAQEEIPVLQLRDPVVH
;
A
#
# COMPACT_ATOMS: atom_id res chain seq x y z
N MET A 1 -22.11 7.94 -12.95
CA MET A 1 -21.61 8.79 -11.86
C MET A 1 -21.29 7.83 -10.72
N TYR A 2 -20.02 7.64 -10.37
CA TYR A 2 -19.66 6.89 -9.19
C TYR A 2 -19.91 7.83 -8.02
N GLU A 3 -20.93 7.52 -7.22
CA GLU A 3 -21.20 8.28 -6.00
C GLU A 3 -19.97 8.21 -5.11
N THR A 4 -19.51 9.37 -4.67
CA THR A 4 -18.47 9.50 -3.66
C THR A 4 -18.89 8.68 -2.47
N ASN A 5 -18.02 7.83 -2.04
CA ASN A 5 -18.10 6.75 -1.07
C ASN A 5 -19.25 6.90 -0.06
N GLU A 6 -20.33 6.10 -0.22
CA GLU A 6 -21.39 5.99 0.81
C GLU A 6 -20.88 5.32 2.10
N LEU A 7 -19.62 4.82 2.08
CA LEU A 7 -18.99 4.17 3.21
C LEU A 7 -18.28 5.20 4.07
N ALA A 8 -18.63 5.27 5.33
CA ALA A 8 -17.84 6.00 6.31
C ALA A 8 -16.58 5.18 6.64
N LEU A 9 -15.40 5.75 6.39
CA LEU A 9 -14.11 5.10 6.58
C LEU A 9 -13.35 5.75 7.74
N ASN A 10 -13.03 4.98 8.78
CA ASN A 10 -12.08 5.36 9.81
C ASN A 10 -10.72 4.75 9.46
N PHE A 11 -9.65 5.53 9.46
CA PHE A 11 -8.37 5.04 9.00
C PHE A 11 -7.19 5.58 9.83
N ALA A 12 -6.08 4.86 9.77
CA ALA A 12 -4.80 5.28 10.31
C ALA A 12 -3.66 4.80 9.41
N LEU A 13 -2.65 5.65 9.23
CA LEU A 13 -1.40 5.35 8.54
C LEU A 13 -0.24 5.52 9.52
N LYS A 14 0.66 4.55 9.52
CA LYS A 14 1.94 4.66 10.27
C LYS A 14 3.05 3.99 9.50
N SER A 15 4.23 4.63 9.57
CA SER A 15 5.47 4.12 8.99
C SER A 15 6.61 4.35 9.98
N HIS A 16 7.58 3.41 10.03
CA HIS A 16 8.72 3.49 10.91
C HIS A 16 9.94 2.81 10.26
N PRO A 17 11.15 3.39 10.34
CA PRO A 17 12.36 2.82 9.74
C PRO A 17 12.82 1.48 10.36
N GLY A 18 12.15 1.00 11.39
CA GLY A 18 12.62 -0.13 12.17
C GLY A 18 13.72 0.27 13.17
N ARG A 19 14.50 -0.73 13.61
CA ARG A 19 15.62 -0.50 14.57
C ARG A 19 16.99 -0.71 13.94
N ILE A 20 17.04 -1.27 12.73
CA ILE A 20 18.29 -1.68 12.08
C ILE A 20 18.58 -0.84 10.83
N ARG A 21 17.55 -0.48 10.06
CA ARG A 21 17.72 0.30 8.84
C ARG A 21 18.01 1.77 9.14
N PRO A 22 18.97 2.39 8.45
CA PRO A 22 19.28 3.81 8.65
C PRO A 22 18.26 4.75 8.02
N LEU A 23 17.55 4.29 6.96
CA LEU A 23 16.56 5.04 6.20
C LEU A 23 15.24 4.28 6.17
N ASN A 24 14.17 5.02 5.94
CA ASN A 24 12.86 4.45 5.68
C ASN A 24 12.56 4.57 4.18
N GLU A 25 12.56 3.43 3.48
CA GLU A 25 12.28 3.34 2.05
C GLU A 25 10.82 3.01 1.76
N ASP A 26 10.00 2.78 2.81
CA ASP A 26 8.55 2.65 2.70
C ASP A 26 7.88 4.01 2.48
N ALA A 27 6.80 4.02 1.72
CA ALA A 27 5.91 5.16 1.58
C ALA A 27 4.45 4.73 1.76
N VAL A 28 3.67 5.58 2.45
CA VAL A 28 2.23 5.40 2.63
C VAL A 28 1.50 6.68 2.27
N GLY A 29 0.32 6.56 1.69
CA GLY A 29 -0.49 7.71 1.34
C GLY A 29 -1.96 7.38 1.20
N ALA A 30 -2.81 8.40 1.35
CA ALA A 30 -4.25 8.27 1.25
C ALA A 30 -4.89 9.52 0.65
N ASP A 31 -5.96 9.30 -0.10
CA ASP A 31 -6.98 10.31 -0.39
C ASP A 31 -8.33 9.76 0.11
N PRO A 32 -8.68 10.03 1.37
CA PRO A 32 -9.91 9.51 1.96
C PRO A 32 -11.17 10.11 1.30
N GLY A 33 -11.07 11.27 0.64
CA GLY A 33 -12.18 11.90 -0.10
C GLY A 33 -12.68 11.03 -1.25
N ILE A 34 -11.81 10.22 -1.82
CA ILE A 34 -12.14 9.26 -2.89
C ILE A 34 -11.98 7.80 -2.43
N GLY A 35 -11.70 7.56 -1.15
CA GLY A 35 -11.54 6.22 -0.57
C GLY A 35 -10.28 5.48 -1.01
N LEU A 36 -9.21 6.18 -1.43
CA LEU A 36 -7.98 5.61 -1.99
C LEU A 36 -6.85 5.58 -0.95
N PHE A 37 -6.22 4.41 -0.78
CA PHE A 37 -5.10 4.16 0.12
C PHE A 37 -4.01 3.39 -0.63
N ILE A 38 -2.75 3.78 -0.45
CA ILE A 38 -1.59 3.21 -1.16
C ILE A 38 -0.44 3.03 -0.20
N LEU A 39 0.19 1.86 -0.26
CA LEU A 39 1.43 1.54 0.43
C LEU A 39 2.43 1.01 -0.60
N ALA A 40 3.69 1.43 -0.48
CA ALA A 40 4.78 1.03 -1.33
C ALA A 40 6.03 0.81 -0.48
N ASP A 41 6.73 -0.31 -0.68
CA ASP A 41 7.98 -0.68 -0.03
C ASP A 41 9.10 -0.58 -1.07
N GLY A 42 10.04 0.32 -0.82
CA GLY A 42 11.09 0.68 -1.76
C GLY A 42 12.23 -0.32 -1.77
N LEU A 43 12.64 -0.73 -2.96
CA LEU A 43 13.72 -1.66 -3.21
C LEU A 43 14.85 -0.96 -3.99
N GLY A 44 16.08 -1.08 -3.52
CA GLY A 44 17.24 -0.53 -4.24
C GLY A 44 18.42 -0.22 -3.34
N GLY A 45 19.55 0.17 -3.95
CA GLY A 45 20.72 0.64 -3.23
C GLY A 45 20.68 2.15 -2.94
N TYR A 46 21.28 2.58 -1.83
CA TYR A 46 21.28 3.98 -1.37
C TYR A 46 19.86 4.53 -1.22
N ASN A 47 19.51 5.68 -1.79
CA ASN A 47 18.19 6.32 -1.69
C ASN A 47 17.23 5.92 -2.83
N ALA A 48 17.57 4.93 -3.64
CA ALA A 48 16.78 4.59 -4.82
C ALA A 48 15.41 4.00 -4.47
N GLY A 49 15.33 3.17 -3.41
CA GLY A 49 14.07 2.62 -2.90
C GLY A 49 13.12 3.69 -2.39
N GLU A 50 13.60 4.65 -1.57
CA GLU A 50 12.81 5.78 -1.06
C GLU A 50 12.21 6.62 -2.20
N VAL A 51 13.00 6.90 -3.24
CA VAL A 51 12.53 7.65 -4.41
C VAL A 51 11.45 6.86 -5.16
N ALA A 52 11.63 5.54 -5.34
CA ALA A 52 10.67 4.70 -6.04
C ALA A 52 9.33 4.63 -5.30
N SER A 53 9.34 4.36 -4.00
CA SER A 53 8.12 4.25 -3.17
C SER A 53 7.38 5.58 -3.06
N THR A 54 8.09 6.68 -2.77
CA THR A 54 7.51 8.03 -2.65
C THR A 54 6.91 8.49 -3.98
N MET A 55 7.62 8.31 -5.09
CA MET A 55 7.13 8.62 -6.43
C MET A 55 5.87 7.81 -6.75
N THR A 56 5.86 6.53 -6.42
CA THR A 56 4.71 5.64 -6.66
C THR A 56 3.47 6.12 -5.92
N VAL A 57 3.57 6.36 -4.62
CA VAL A 57 2.43 6.82 -3.81
C VAL A 57 1.91 8.17 -4.31
N SER A 58 2.79 9.15 -4.51
CA SER A 58 2.40 10.51 -4.90
C SER A 58 1.75 10.57 -6.29
N MET A 59 2.34 9.88 -7.26
CA MET A 59 1.83 9.90 -8.63
C MET A 59 0.53 9.11 -8.78
N LEU A 60 0.40 7.95 -8.12
CA LEU A 60 -0.83 7.16 -8.18
C LEU A 60 -2.00 7.86 -7.51
N LEU A 61 -1.81 8.52 -6.35
CA LEU A 61 -2.84 9.34 -5.72
C LEU A 61 -3.32 10.45 -6.68
N THR A 62 -2.38 11.15 -7.30
CA THR A 62 -2.69 12.26 -8.23
C THR A 62 -3.40 11.75 -9.48
N ASP A 63 -2.90 10.70 -10.11
CA ASP A 63 -3.42 10.20 -11.39
C ASP A 63 -4.80 9.57 -11.24
N LEU A 64 -4.98 8.66 -10.28
CA LEU A 64 -6.27 8.00 -10.04
C LEU A 64 -7.34 9.00 -9.59
N GLY A 65 -6.98 9.98 -8.73
CA GLY A 65 -7.87 11.06 -8.36
C GLY A 65 -8.31 11.91 -9.55
N ALA A 66 -7.38 12.25 -10.45
CA ALA A 66 -7.69 13.01 -11.66
C ALA A 66 -8.55 12.22 -12.65
N GLN A 67 -8.33 10.91 -12.80
CA GLN A 67 -9.14 10.04 -13.64
C GLN A 67 -10.59 9.97 -13.14
N LEU A 68 -10.78 9.75 -11.82
CA LEU A 68 -12.11 9.72 -11.20
C LEU A 68 -12.83 11.06 -11.33
N ALA A 69 -12.13 12.18 -11.11
CA ALA A 69 -12.70 13.52 -11.23
C ALA A 69 -13.21 13.80 -12.68
N ARG A 70 -12.44 13.39 -13.70
CA ARG A 70 -12.86 13.51 -15.12
C ARG A 70 -14.11 12.67 -15.41
N ALA A 71 -14.14 11.44 -14.92
CA ALA A 71 -15.29 10.56 -15.10
C ALA A 71 -16.55 11.10 -14.42
N ASN A 72 -16.44 11.60 -13.21
CA ASN A 72 -17.56 12.22 -12.49
C ASN A 72 -18.03 13.53 -13.14
N GLY A 73 -17.16 14.22 -13.88
CA GLY A 73 -17.49 15.34 -14.73
C GLY A 73 -18.21 14.97 -16.03
N GLY A 74 -18.45 13.66 -16.28
CA GLY A 74 -19.13 13.16 -17.48
C GLY A 74 -18.28 13.23 -18.76
N VAL A 75 -16.96 13.35 -18.62
CA VAL A 75 -16.03 13.45 -19.76
C VAL A 75 -15.69 12.06 -20.31
N ASP A 76 -15.50 11.09 -19.41
CA ASP A 76 -15.03 9.74 -19.76
C ASP A 76 -15.90 8.64 -19.11
N THR A 77 -15.90 7.45 -19.70
CA THR A 77 -16.33 6.23 -19.01
C THR A 77 -15.24 5.80 -18.03
N PHE A 78 -15.62 5.28 -16.85
CA PHE A 78 -14.69 4.88 -15.81
C PHE A 78 -14.88 3.42 -15.44
N ASP A 79 -13.81 2.65 -15.52
CA ASP A 79 -13.71 1.29 -14.98
C ASP A 79 -12.54 1.27 -13.99
N PRO A 80 -12.79 1.00 -12.70
CA PRO A 80 -11.73 0.97 -11.68
C PRO A 80 -10.64 -0.07 -11.98
N THR A 81 -11.00 -1.22 -12.59
CA THR A 81 -10.02 -2.24 -12.97
C THR A 81 -9.04 -1.73 -14.01
N ASP A 82 -9.57 -1.11 -15.08
CA ASP A 82 -8.73 -0.56 -16.13
C ASP A 82 -7.93 0.64 -15.64
N ALA A 83 -8.52 1.50 -14.80
CA ALA A 83 -7.83 2.63 -14.20
C ALA A 83 -6.63 2.18 -13.37
N LEU A 84 -6.80 1.21 -12.47
CA LEU A 84 -5.73 0.66 -11.63
C LEU A 84 -4.66 -0.04 -12.47
N ARG A 85 -5.06 -0.89 -13.42
CA ARG A 85 -4.11 -1.60 -14.29
C ARG A 85 -3.26 -0.63 -15.10
N ASN A 86 -3.89 0.33 -15.76
CA ASN A 86 -3.20 1.31 -16.59
C ASN A 86 -2.28 2.22 -15.77
N ALA A 87 -2.71 2.66 -14.59
CA ALA A 87 -1.90 3.46 -13.69
C ALA A 87 -0.64 2.70 -13.23
N LEU A 88 -0.77 1.43 -12.84
CA LEU A 88 0.37 0.61 -12.43
C LEU A 88 1.34 0.33 -13.57
N VAL A 89 0.85 0.04 -14.79
CA VAL A 89 1.72 -0.15 -15.97
C VAL A 89 2.45 1.14 -16.34
N ALA A 90 1.76 2.28 -16.28
CA ALA A 90 2.39 3.59 -16.52
C ALA A 90 3.46 3.91 -15.45
N MET A 91 3.16 3.62 -14.17
CA MET A 91 4.08 3.81 -13.06
C MET A 91 5.32 2.92 -13.20
N ASN A 92 5.13 1.61 -13.52
CA ASN A 92 6.23 0.70 -13.81
C ASN A 92 7.16 1.27 -14.88
N SER A 93 6.59 1.72 -15.99
CA SER A 93 7.37 2.30 -17.10
C SER A 93 8.10 3.58 -16.69
N ALA A 94 7.54 4.39 -15.79
CA ALA A 94 8.17 5.61 -15.30
C ALA A 94 9.38 5.30 -14.42
N ILE A 95 9.23 4.39 -13.45
CA ILE A 95 10.32 3.97 -12.56
C ILE A 95 11.43 3.28 -13.36
N PHE A 96 11.08 2.32 -14.22
CA PHE A 96 12.05 1.59 -15.04
C PHE A 96 12.89 2.54 -15.92
N ARG A 97 12.25 3.52 -16.56
CA ARG A 97 12.96 4.54 -17.35
C ARG A 97 13.85 5.45 -16.49
N ALA A 98 13.39 5.83 -15.30
CA ALA A 98 14.21 6.64 -14.38
C ALA A 98 15.47 5.87 -13.95
N ALA A 99 15.35 4.57 -13.64
CA ALA A 99 16.47 3.69 -13.31
C ALA A 99 17.49 3.60 -14.46
N LEU A 100 17.02 3.50 -15.70
CA LEU A 100 17.91 3.43 -16.88
C LEU A 100 18.63 4.76 -17.18
N ASN A 101 18.03 5.89 -16.85
CA ASN A 101 18.54 7.22 -17.21
C ASN A 101 19.48 7.84 -16.17
N SER A 102 19.65 7.21 -15.01
CA SER A 102 20.47 7.76 -13.93
C SER A 102 21.17 6.65 -13.14
N ALA A 103 22.48 6.68 -13.08
CA ALA A 103 23.25 5.75 -12.26
C ALA A 103 22.90 5.85 -10.75
N ALA A 104 22.41 7.00 -10.31
CA ALA A 104 21.93 7.17 -8.93
C ALA A 104 20.67 6.35 -8.62
N TYR A 105 19.92 5.93 -9.64
CA TYR A 105 18.68 5.18 -9.54
C TYR A 105 18.81 3.76 -10.13
N GLU A 106 20.03 3.28 -10.34
CA GLU A 106 20.26 1.93 -10.85
C GLU A 106 19.63 0.88 -9.91
N GLY A 107 18.79 0.01 -10.47
CA GLY A 107 18.08 -1.01 -9.70
C GLY A 107 16.93 -0.50 -8.84
N MET A 108 16.51 0.76 -9.01
CA MET A 108 15.35 1.36 -8.35
C MET A 108 14.08 0.58 -8.67
N ALA A 109 13.39 0.09 -7.64
CA ALA A 109 12.13 -0.62 -7.75
C ALA A 109 11.30 -0.40 -6.48
N THR A 110 10.03 -0.79 -6.49
CA THR A 110 9.19 -0.77 -5.29
C THR A 110 8.06 -1.78 -5.41
N THR A 111 7.63 -2.35 -4.29
CA THR A 111 6.33 -2.99 -4.20
C THR A 111 5.24 -1.93 -4.29
N VAL A 112 4.01 -2.36 -4.47
CA VAL A 112 2.82 -1.52 -4.30
C VAL A 112 1.64 -2.37 -3.89
N VAL A 113 0.84 -1.88 -2.96
CA VAL A 113 -0.49 -2.38 -2.67
C VAL A 113 -1.46 -1.20 -2.58
N ILE A 114 -2.61 -1.33 -3.24
CA ILE A 114 -3.65 -0.31 -3.33
C ILE A 114 -4.94 -0.90 -2.80
N ALA A 115 -5.61 -0.15 -1.92
CA ALA A 115 -6.99 -0.35 -1.50
C ALA A 115 -7.82 0.85 -1.94
N TRP A 116 -8.80 0.64 -2.82
CA TRP A 116 -9.70 1.69 -3.28
C TRP A 116 -11.14 1.33 -2.96
N PHE A 117 -11.72 2.01 -2.00
CA PHE A 117 -13.12 1.89 -1.63
C PHE A 117 -13.96 2.78 -2.56
N LEU A 118 -14.60 2.19 -3.55
CA LEU A 118 -15.35 2.93 -4.56
C LEU A 118 -16.61 2.18 -4.97
N GLY A 119 -17.75 2.87 -5.02
CA GLY A 119 -19.02 2.28 -5.43
C GLY A 119 -19.48 1.13 -4.52
N GLY A 120 -19.22 1.22 -3.21
CA GLY A 120 -19.59 0.18 -2.24
C GLY A 120 -18.75 -1.09 -2.32
N ARG A 121 -17.63 -1.09 -3.05
CA ARG A 121 -16.69 -2.21 -3.19
C ARG A 121 -15.28 -1.81 -2.78
N LEU A 122 -14.46 -2.82 -2.47
CA LEU A 122 -13.03 -2.68 -2.28
C LEU A 122 -12.30 -3.20 -3.53
N TRP A 123 -11.69 -2.30 -4.26
CA TRP A 123 -10.79 -2.61 -5.37
C TRP A 123 -9.37 -2.73 -4.84
N VAL A 124 -8.72 -3.85 -5.15
CA VAL A 124 -7.35 -4.15 -4.71
C VAL A 124 -6.46 -4.35 -5.90
N ALA A 125 -5.34 -3.64 -5.94
CA ALA A 125 -4.30 -3.87 -6.94
C ALA A 125 -2.95 -3.98 -6.24
N HIS A 126 -2.08 -4.90 -6.70
CA HIS A 126 -0.76 -5.05 -6.10
C HIS A 126 0.31 -5.57 -7.07
N ALA A 127 1.56 -5.29 -6.73
CA ALA A 127 2.76 -5.91 -7.25
C ALA A 127 3.81 -5.96 -6.13
N GLY A 128 4.31 -7.15 -5.82
CA GLY A 128 5.26 -7.37 -4.73
C GLY A 128 4.71 -8.27 -3.63
N ASP A 129 5.34 -8.22 -2.48
CA ASP A 129 5.04 -9.01 -1.29
C ASP A 129 4.55 -8.16 -0.10
N SER A 130 4.35 -6.85 -0.31
CA SER A 130 3.50 -6.05 0.57
C SER A 130 2.07 -6.57 0.50
N ARG A 131 1.41 -6.66 1.64
CA ARG A 131 0.17 -7.43 1.77
C ARG A 131 -1.03 -6.57 2.10
N LEU A 132 -2.21 -7.04 1.66
CA LEU A 132 -3.51 -6.57 2.12
C LEU A 132 -4.26 -7.73 2.78
N TYR A 133 -4.77 -7.45 3.97
CA TYR A 133 -5.61 -8.35 4.76
C TYR A 133 -6.98 -7.75 4.98
N ARG A 134 -7.98 -8.62 5.13
CA ARG A 134 -9.32 -8.26 5.63
C ARG A 134 -9.57 -8.99 6.95
N LEU A 135 -9.92 -8.24 7.98
CA LEU A 135 -10.43 -8.78 9.24
C LEU A 135 -11.95 -8.62 9.26
N ARG A 136 -12.66 -9.74 9.19
CA ARG A 136 -14.12 -9.84 9.24
C ARG A 136 -14.50 -10.91 10.26
N ASP A 137 -15.47 -10.62 11.15
CA ASP A 137 -15.96 -11.56 12.17
C ASP A 137 -14.84 -12.20 13.02
N GLY A 138 -13.80 -11.42 13.31
CA GLY A 138 -12.64 -11.88 14.08
C GLY A 138 -11.66 -12.75 13.31
N GLN A 139 -11.87 -12.99 12.02
CA GLN A 139 -10.98 -13.77 11.17
C GLN A 139 -10.17 -12.84 10.25
N LEU A 140 -8.85 -12.93 10.36
CA LEU A 140 -7.94 -12.23 9.46
C LEU A 140 -7.70 -13.10 8.23
N GLU A 141 -7.94 -12.56 7.05
CA GLU A 141 -7.73 -13.23 5.75
C GLU A 141 -6.74 -12.41 4.93
N GLN A 142 -5.73 -13.06 4.37
CA GLN A 142 -4.84 -12.42 3.41
C GLN A 142 -5.53 -12.38 2.04
N ILE A 143 -5.72 -11.19 1.50
CA ILE A 143 -6.42 -10.95 0.23
C ILE A 143 -5.43 -10.95 -0.95
N THR A 144 -4.27 -10.32 -0.79
CA THR A 144 -3.21 -10.33 -1.81
C THR A 144 -2.42 -11.63 -1.73
N ARG A 145 -1.86 -12.04 -2.86
CA ARG A 145 -0.92 -13.17 -2.93
C ARG A 145 0.47 -12.64 -3.22
N ASP A 146 1.44 -13.01 -2.39
CA ASP A 146 2.80 -12.48 -2.52
C ASP A 146 3.43 -12.83 -3.86
N HIS A 147 3.99 -11.85 -4.53
CA HIS A 147 4.87 -12.08 -5.67
C HIS A 147 6.30 -12.31 -5.15
N SER A 148 6.53 -13.49 -4.58
CA SER A 148 7.80 -13.91 -4.04
C SER A 148 8.17 -15.30 -4.53
N PHE A 149 9.47 -15.58 -4.58
CA PHE A 149 9.98 -16.88 -5.00
C PHE A 149 9.44 -18.03 -4.11
N SER A 150 9.34 -17.79 -2.82
CA SER A 150 8.78 -18.78 -1.89
C SER A 150 7.31 -19.08 -2.18
N GLN A 151 6.52 -18.07 -2.52
CA GLN A 151 5.11 -18.26 -2.88
C GLN A 151 4.96 -19.01 -4.21
N GLU A 152 5.80 -18.72 -5.21
CA GLU A 152 5.80 -19.44 -6.48
C GLU A 152 6.10 -20.94 -6.30
N LEU A 153 7.00 -21.29 -5.38
CA LEU A 153 7.28 -22.69 -5.04
C LEU A 153 6.08 -23.39 -4.36
N VAL A 154 5.37 -22.68 -3.50
CA VAL A 154 4.13 -23.19 -2.89
C VAL A 154 3.07 -23.43 -3.97
N ASP A 155 2.90 -22.48 -4.90
CA ASP A 155 1.92 -22.56 -5.99
C ASP A 155 2.20 -23.71 -6.95
N ALA A 156 3.49 -23.96 -7.21
CA ALA A 156 3.92 -25.10 -8.01
C ALA A 156 3.82 -26.43 -7.27
N GLY A 157 3.39 -26.44 -5.98
CA GLY A 157 3.33 -27.63 -5.14
C GLY A 157 4.70 -28.24 -4.81
N MET A 158 5.79 -27.45 -4.96
CA MET A 158 7.15 -27.92 -4.72
C MET A 158 7.52 -27.91 -3.23
N VAL A 159 6.90 -27.02 -2.46
CA VAL A 159 7.05 -26.91 -1.01
C VAL A 159 5.69 -26.61 -0.36
N SER A 160 5.52 -26.98 0.90
CA SER A 160 4.38 -26.52 1.70
C SER A 160 4.55 -25.06 2.14
N ALA A 161 3.46 -24.40 2.55
CA ALA A 161 3.51 -23.06 3.10
C ALA A 161 4.40 -22.96 4.36
N GLU A 162 4.53 -24.05 5.14
CA GLU A 162 5.40 -24.09 6.32
C GLU A 162 6.87 -24.15 5.92
N GLU A 163 7.20 -24.98 4.93
CA GLU A 163 8.56 -25.10 4.41
C GLU A 163 9.01 -23.79 3.73
N ALA A 164 8.11 -23.12 3.01
CA ALA A 164 8.39 -21.84 2.35
C ALA A 164 8.88 -20.75 3.33
N ARG A 165 8.35 -20.72 4.56
CA ARG A 165 8.71 -19.74 5.59
C ARG A 165 10.17 -19.81 6.05
N VAL A 166 10.81 -20.95 5.89
CA VAL A 166 12.19 -21.17 6.35
C VAL A 166 13.21 -21.23 5.21
N LEU A 167 12.77 -20.99 3.97
CA LEU A 167 13.66 -20.96 2.80
C LEU A 167 14.65 -19.82 2.89
N PRO A 168 15.93 -20.00 2.50
CA PRO A 168 16.93 -18.94 2.50
C PRO A 168 16.58 -17.72 1.62
N ALA A 169 15.83 -17.95 0.55
CA ALA A 169 15.41 -16.91 -0.42
C ALA A 169 13.92 -16.55 -0.30
N LYS A 170 13.31 -16.75 0.88
CA LYS A 170 11.86 -16.52 1.08
C LYS A 170 11.42 -15.10 0.70
N ASN A 171 12.29 -14.09 0.90
CA ASN A 171 12.03 -12.68 0.66
C ASN A 171 12.45 -12.21 -0.75
N LEU A 172 12.74 -13.12 -1.66
CA LEU A 172 13.06 -12.73 -3.03
C LEU A 172 11.78 -12.33 -3.76
N VAL A 173 11.58 -11.04 -3.93
CA VAL A 173 10.44 -10.48 -4.68
C VAL A 173 10.62 -10.79 -6.17
N THR A 174 9.58 -11.35 -6.80
CA THR A 174 9.60 -11.75 -8.21
C THR A 174 8.90 -10.77 -9.14
N LYS A 175 8.03 -9.89 -8.60
CA LYS A 175 7.39 -8.79 -9.31
C LYS A 175 7.43 -7.52 -8.46
N ALA A 176 7.96 -6.42 -9.02
CA ALA A 176 7.93 -5.09 -8.41
C ALA A 176 7.87 -4.03 -9.50
N LEU A 177 7.34 -2.85 -9.19
CA LEU A 177 7.35 -1.70 -10.09
C LEU A 177 8.80 -1.28 -10.37
N GLY A 178 9.14 -1.12 -11.64
CA GLY A 178 10.47 -0.71 -12.09
C GLY A 178 11.50 -1.84 -12.21
N ALA A 179 11.22 -3.05 -11.73
CA ALA A 179 12.15 -4.17 -11.80
C ALA A 179 12.34 -4.71 -13.23
N THR A 180 11.28 -4.71 -14.01
CA THR A 180 11.27 -5.19 -15.41
C THR A 180 10.51 -4.21 -16.31
N PRO A 181 10.77 -4.19 -17.64
CA PRO A 181 10.05 -3.28 -18.54
C PRO A 181 8.55 -3.56 -18.61
N ASP A 182 8.16 -4.83 -18.46
CA ASP A 182 6.78 -5.27 -18.53
C ASP A 182 6.27 -5.68 -17.14
N LEU A 183 5.06 -5.24 -16.81
CA LEU A 183 4.36 -5.57 -15.58
C LEU A 183 2.94 -6.01 -15.88
N GLU A 184 2.54 -7.14 -15.34
CA GLU A 184 1.14 -7.57 -15.27
C GLU A 184 0.65 -7.42 -13.81
N PRO A 185 0.00 -6.30 -13.47
CA PRO A 185 -0.51 -6.11 -12.11
C PRO A 185 -1.76 -6.96 -11.88
N GLU A 186 -1.89 -7.48 -10.67
CA GLU A 186 -3.12 -8.15 -10.24
C GLU A 186 -4.11 -7.12 -9.74
N VAL A 187 -5.34 -7.18 -10.27
CA VAL A 187 -6.44 -6.28 -9.89
C VAL A 187 -7.70 -7.11 -9.68
N HIS A 188 -8.27 -7.01 -8.49
CA HIS A 188 -9.47 -7.72 -8.08
C HIS A 188 -10.40 -6.78 -7.31
N ASP A 189 -11.69 -7.14 -7.24
CA ASP A 189 -12.67 -6.42 -6.43
C ASP A 189 -13.37 -7.36 -5.44
N TYR A 190 -13.71 -6.80 -4.28
CA TYR A 190 -14.28 -7.54 -3.15
C TYR A 190 -15.50 -6.81 -2.59
N ASP A 191 -16.43 -7.58 -2.03
CA ASP A 191 -17.51 -7.02 -1.24
C ASP A 191 -16.98 -6.40 0.05
N VAL A 192 -17.65 -5.34 0.49
CA VAL A 192 -17.33 -4.61 1.72
C VAL A 192 -18.54 -4.63 2.65
N GLN A 193 -18.31 -4.86 3.93
CA GLN A 193 -19.35 -4.88 4.95
C GLN A 193 -18.99 -3.93 6.09
N PRO A 194 -19.99 -3.28 6.70
CA PRO A 194 -19.78 -2.54 7.95
C PRO A 194 -19.13 -3.44 9.02
N GLY A 195 -18.08 -2.93 9.64
CA GLY A 195 -17.28 -3.67 10.63
C GLY A 195 -16.01 -4.31 10.07
N ASP A 196 -15.88 -4.43 8.75
CA ASP A 196 -14.61 -4.86 8.14
C ASP A 196 -13.46 -3.95 8.54
N VAL A 197 -12.30 -4.54 8.82
CA VAL A 197 -11.04 -3.81 8.92
C VAL A 197 -10.10 -4.33 7.84
N VAL A 198 -9.65 -3.42 6.98
CA VAL A 198 -8.62 -3.70 5.98
C VAL A 198 -7.29 -3.24 6.54
N LEU A 199 -6.29 -4.13 6.53
CA LEU A 199 -4.90 -3.82 6.86
C LEU A 199 -4.05 -3.96 5.61
N MET A 200 -3.30 -2.93 5.27
CA MET A 200 -2.19 -2.99 4.32
C MET A 200 -0.88 -2.87 5.09
N CYS A 201 0.14 -3.63 4.73
CA CYS A 201 1.43 -3.56 5.39
C CYS A 201 2.59 -3.96 4.47
N SER A 202 3.78 -3.41 4.74
CA SER A 202 5.04 -3.90 4.19
C SER A 202 5.48 -5.22 4.88
N ASP A 203 6.48 -5.88 4.31
CA ASP A 203 7.01 -7.15 4.81
C ASP A 203 7.64 -7.03 6.20
N GLY A 204 8.15 -5.84 6.58
CA GLY A 204 8.70 -5.57 7.90
C GLY A 204 7.72 -5.82 9.06
N LEU A 205 6.39 -5.77 8.80
CA LEU A 205 5.42 -6.24 9.78
C LEU A 205 5.35 -7.76 9.80
N THR A 206 5.13 -8.39 8.65
CA THR A 206 4.78 -9.82 8.54
C THR A 206 5.97 -10.76 8.74
N GLU A 207 7.19 -10.24 8.63
CA GLU A 207 8.40 -10.95 9.02
C GLU A 207 8.60 -11.02 10.52
N MET A 208 8.13 -10.01 11.25
CA MET A 208 8.30 -9.89 12.69
C MET A 208 7.10 -10.39 13.48
N VAL A 209 5.88 -10.25 12.95
CA VAL A 209 4.63 -10.52 13.64
C VAL A 209 3.82 -11.56 12.87
N SER A 210 3.39 -12.60 13.54
CA SER A 210 2.61 -13.66 12.91
C SER A 210 1.18 -13.20 12.57
N HIS A 211 0.58 -13.85 11.59
CA HIS A 211 -0.81 -13.64 11.18
C HIS A 211 -1.82 -13.68 12.35
N LEU A 212 -1.63 -14.63 13.28
CA LEU A 212 -2.51 -14.75 14.45
C LEU A 212 -2.34 -13.58 15.42
N GLU A 213 -1.10 -13.12 15.63
CA GLU A 213 -0.81 -11.98 16.50
C GLU A 213 -1.38 -10.68 15.92
N ILE A 214 -1.27 -10.47 14.59
CA ILE A 214 -1.85 -9.31 13.91
C ILE A 214 -3.36 -9.27 14.14
N GLY A 215 -4.08 -10.35 13.82
CA GLY A 215 -5.53 -10.41 14.01
C GLY A 215 -5.97 -10.28 15.47
N GLY A 216 -5.24 -10.95 16.37
CA GLY A 216 -5.48 -10.88 17.82
C GLY A 216 -5.26 -9.47 18.37
N LEU A 217 -4.24 -8.75 17.90
CA LEU A 217 -3.96 -7.37 18.33
C LEU A 217 -5.07 -6.42 17.88
N ILE A 218 -5.47 -6.45 16.60
CA ILE A 218 -6.54 -5.56 16.09
C ILE A 218 -7.85 -5.81 16.85
N THR A 219 -8.20 -7.08 17.06
CA THR A 219 -9.40 -7.45 17.83
C THR A 219 -9.28 -6.99 19.29
N GLY A 220 -8.11 -7.18 19.90
CA GLY A 220 -7.82 -6.77 21.29
C GLY A 220 -7.84 -5.25 21.51
N CYS A 221 -7.61 -4.47 20.45
CA CYS A 221 -7.78 -3.00 20.44
C CYS A 221 -9.26 -2.58 20.22
N GLY A 222 -10.21 -3.51 20.15
CA GLY A 222 -11.61 -3.19 19.87
C GLY A 222 -11.84 -2.62 18.49
N TYR A 223 -10.98 -2.97 17.53
CA TYR A 223 -10.99 -2.46 16.15
C TYR A 223 -10.72 -0.94 16.03
N ASP A 224 -10.07 -0.35 17.03
CA ASP A 224 -9.55 1.01 16.95
C ASP A 224 -8.34 1.01 16.01
N VAL A 225 -8.48 1.69 14.86
CA VAL A 225 -7.45 1.69 13.81
C VAL A 225 -6.20 2.46 14.22
N VAL A 226 -6.33 3.53 15.01
CA VAL A 226 -5.20 4.37 15.44
C VAL A 226 -4.35 3.62 16.45
N GLU A 227 -4.98 3.05 17.49
CA GLU A 227 -4.28 2.26 18.50
C GLU A 227 -3.72 0.97 17.89
N SER A 228 -4.46 0.31 16.99
CA SER A 228 -3.98 -0.89 16.30
C SER A 228 -2.73 -0.59 15.46
N ALA A 229 -2.73 0.49 14.66
CA ALA A 229 -1.60 0.88 13.84
C ALA A 229 -0.36 1.15 14.70
N ARG A 230 -0.52 1.92 15.79
CA ARG A 230 0.56 2.20 16.73
C ARG A 230 1.16 0.91 17.30
N ARG A 231 0.30 0.03 17.83
CA ARG A 231 0.74 -1.21 18.50
C ARG A 231 1.34 -2.24 17.55
N LEU A 232 0.89 -2.30 16.28
CA LEU A 232 1.49 -3.19 15.28
C LEU A 232 2.94 -2.76 14.98
N ILE A 233 3.20 -1.47 14.81
CA ILE A 233 4.56 -0.93 14.64
C ILE A 233 5.42 -1.22 15.88
N ASP A 234 4.87 -0.95 17.07
CA ASP A 234 5.60 -1.21 18.33
C ASP A 234 5.97 -2.70 18.44
N LEU A 235 5.02 -3.60 18.16
CA LEU A 235 5.23 -5.05 18.24
C LEU A 235 6.30 -5.54 17.23
N ALA A 236 6.27 -5.05 15.99
CA ALA A 236 7.29 -5.37 15.00
C ALA A 236 8.69 -4.91 15.46
N ASN A 237 8.76 -3.70 16.02
CA ASN A 237 10.00 -3.16 16.57
C ASN A 237 10.51 -3.96 17.81
N GLU A 238 9.61 -4.38 18.69
CA GLU A 238 9.95 -5.22 19.86
C GLU A 238 10.44 -6.60 19.43
N ALA A 239 9.88 -7.17 18.37
CA ALA A 239 10.31 -8.44 17.77
C ALA A 239 11.66 -8.34 17.02
N GLY A 240 12.25 -7.14 16.94
CA GLY A 240 13.58 -6.93 16.38
C GLY A 240 13.69 -5.73 15.44
N GLY A 241 12.60 -5.28 14.79
CA GLY A 241 12.57 -4.12 13.92
C GLY A 241 13.64 -4.19 12.83
N ARG A 242 13.73 -5.33 12.13
CA ARG A 242 14.83 -5.60 11.19
C ARG A 242 14.73 -4.82 9.90
N ASP A 243 13.51 -4.43 9.54
CA ASP A 243 13.20 -3.67 8.33
C ASP A 243 12.29 -2.49 8.60
N ASN A 244 12.12 -1.63 7.59
CA ASN A 244 11.11 -0.61 7.55
C ASN A 244 9.75 -1.29 7.74
N THR A 245 8.87 -0.69 8.53
CA THR A 245 7.57 -1.25 8.85
C THR A 245 6.49 -0.21 8.69
N SER A 246 5.61 -0.43 7.72
CA SER A 246 4.50 0.47 7.41
C SER A 246 3.18 -0.24 7.47
N VAL A 247 2.16 0.43 7.96
CA VAL A 247 0.79 -0.07 8.03
C VAL A 247 -0.22 1.00 7.65
N ILE A 248 -1.27 0.59 6.98
CA ILE A 248 -2.51 1.36 6.79
C ILE A 248 -3.64 0.48 7.28
N LEU A 249 -4.43 0.98 8.23
CA LEU A 249 -5.67 0.33 8.65
C LEU A 249 -6.86 1.19 8.22
N VAL A 250 -7.88 0.53 7.67
CA VAL A 250 -9.13 1.18 7.28
C VAL A 250 -10.28 0.35 7.83
N ARG A 251 -11.10 0.93 8.70
CA ARG A 251 -12.33 0.32 9.21
C ARG A 251 -13.53 0.89 8.48
N VAL A 252 -14.36 0.01 7.95
CA VAL A 252 -15.64 0.37 7.36
C VAL A 252 -16.65 0.57 8.48
N ALA A 253 -17.09 1.80 8.68
CA ALA A 253 -18.17 2.10 9.65
C ALA A 253 -19.54 1.84 9.03
N ALA A 254 -20.52 1.55 9.87
CA ALA A 254 -21.91 1.54 9.43
C ALA A 254 -22.30 2.96 8.98
N PRO A 255 -23.13 3.12 7.94
CA PRO A 255 -23.66 4.42 7.60
C PRO A 255 -24.39 4.96 8.83
N GLU A 256 -24.03 6.17 9.27
CA GLU A 256 -24.67 6.82 10.39
C GLU A 256 -26.14 7.02 10.05
N SER A 257 -27.04 6.38 10.82
CA SER A 257 -28.42 6.82 10.87
C SER A 257 -28.40 8.24 11.41
N GLN A 258 -28.88 9.21 10.62
CA GLN A 258 -28.87 10.65 10.96
C GLN A 258 -29.41 10.91 12.39
N SER A 259 -28.53 10.92 13.37
CA SER A 259 -28.75 11.48 14.69
C SER A 259 -27.43 11.86 15.32
N ASP A 260 -27.25 13.17 15.44
CA ASP A 260 -26.24 13.92 16.17
C ASP A 260 -24.78 13.88 15.67
N SER A 261 -24.45 14.98 14.99
CA SER A 261 -23.12 15.39 14.61
C SER A 261 -22.26 15.76 15.81
N THR A 262 -21.18 15.00 16.03
CA THR A 262 -19.96 15.57 16.59
C THR A 262 -18.78 14.96 15.84
N VAL A 263 -18.30 15.71 14.86
CA VAL A 263 -17.12 15.35 14.08
C VAL A 263 -15.90 15.60 14.94
N GLU A 264 -15.34 14.56 15.53
CA GLU A 264 -14.01 14.59 16.09
C GLU A 264 -13.02 14.23 14.95
N GLN A 265 -12.49 15.27 14.32
CA GLN A 265 -11.42 15.12 13.31
C GLN A 265 -10.17 14.60 14.02
N ALA A 266 -9.78 13.36 13.73
CA ALA A 266 -8.47 12.85 14.10
C ALA A 266 -7.41 13.66 13.33
N GLN A 267 -6.65 14.47 14.07
CA GLN A 267 -5.56 15.27 13.55
C GLN A 267 -4.44 14.36 13.05
N ALA A 268 -3.96 14.65 11.84
CA ALA A 268 -2.70 14.11 11.35
C ALA A 268 -1.57 14.46 12.33
N ASP A 269 -0.72 13.51 12.64
CA ASP A 269 0.42 13.66 13.53
C ASP A 269 1.35 14.76 12.98
N PRO A 270 1.62 15.87 13.73
CA PRO A 270 2.43 16.97 13.25
C PRO A 270 3.91 16.62 12.98
N ASP A 271 4.39 15.47 13.43
CA ASP A 271 5.76 15.00 13.17
C ASP A 271 5.97 14.48 11.73
N LEU A 272 4.91 14.25 10.95
CA LEU A 272 5.01 13.94 9.52
C LEU A 272 5.29 15.18 8.65
N ALA A 273 5.11 16.38 9.18
CA ALA A 273 5.32 17.64 8.46
C ALA A 273 6.78 18.17 8.49
N ALA A 274 7.69 17.50 9.17
CA ALA A 274 9.09 17.91 9.30
C ALA A 274 10.06 17.19 8.35
N GLN A 275 9.56 16.51 7.32
CA GLN A 275 10.40 16.06 6.21
C GLN A 275 10.57 17.21 5.23
N GLU A 276 11.82 17.62 5.07
CA GLU A 276 12.28 18.73 4.22
C GLU A 276 11.66 18.70 2.82
N GLU A 277 11.31 19.88 2.30
CA GLU A 277 10.83 20.08 0.93
C GLU A 277 11.75 19.38 -0.08
N ILE A 278 11.26 18.34 -0.71
CA ILE A 278 11.97 17.65 -1.80
C ILE A 278 12.01 18.61 -2.98
N PRO A 279 13.20 18.95 -3.54
CA PRO A 279 13.28 19.85 -4.67
C PRO A 279 12.54 19.26 -5.88
N VAL A 280 11.55 19.99 -6.37
CA VAL A 280 10.83 19.67 -7.60
C VAL A 280 11.83 19.58 -8.74
N LEU A 281 12.06 18.38 -9.24
CA LEU A 281 12.87 18.15 -10.44
C LEU A 281 12.14 18.78 -11.64
N GLN A 282 12.58 19.97 -12.05
CA GLN A 282 12.16 20.56 -13.34
C GLN A 282 12.70 19.68 -14.47
N LEU A 283 11.83 18.93 -15.11
CA LEU A 283 12.11 18.29 -16.39
C LEU A 283 12.40 19.41 -17.40
N ARG A 284 13.67 19.54 -17.77
CA ARG A 284 14.07 20.43 -18.87
C ARG A 284 13.56 19.82 -20.18
N ASP A 285 12.86 20.64 -20.96
CA ASP A 285 12.44 20.32 -22.33
C ASP A 285 13.66 19.85 -23.18
N PRO A 286 13.49 18.86 -24.06
CA PRO A 286 14.54 18.44 -24.95
C PRO A 286 14.85 19.57 -25.95
N VAL A 287 16.08 20.06 -25.93
CA VAL A 287 16.61 20.96 -26.97
C VAL A 287 16.64 20.20 -28.29
N VAL A 288 15.78 20.62 -29.20
CA VAL A 288 15.80 20.21 -30.61
C VAL A 288 16.99 20.88 -31.29
N HIS A 289 17.91 20.06 -31.76
CA HIS A 289 18.88 20.44 -32.79
C HIS A 289 18.80 19.48 -33.96
#